data_89684840ec336aafeba34d0ad1e4796f
#
_entry.id   89684840ec336aafeba34d0ad1e4796f
#
_cell.length_a   1.000
_cell.length_b   1.000
_cell.length_c   1.000
_cell.angle_alpha   90.00
_cell.angle_beta   90.00
_cell.angle_gamma   90.00
#
_symmetry.space_group_name_H-M   'P 1'
#
loop_
_entity.id
_entity.type
_entity.pdbx_description
1 polymer ?
#
loop_
_entity_poly.entity_id
_entity_poly.type
_entity_poly.pdbx_seq_one_letter_code
_entity_poly.pdbx_strand_id
1 'polypeptide(L)'
;MCGIVGLHLREPALYPRLGELLTTMLGQLADRGPDSAGMAIYGDPTWSPDGHSTVTLLDSPVPATELARTLSADLGVAVTGIDKSPTTIVHAPIDYESLTAATRIAAPGARLIGFGSDLTVLKGVGNPAALADAFSLPQARGWQGIGHTRMATESAVTPEGSHPFSVGPDQCLVHNGSFSNHMSIKHQLEREGVVFDSENDTEVGARFVAKQLAEGAGLEKALLALNETFDGFYTLLVSTAESFAVVRDAISCKPAIIAETKQWVAMASEYRALADLPGIGDAHIFEPEPEEVYVWHR
;
A
#
# COMPACT_ATOMS: atom_id res chain seq x y z
N MET A 1 8.35 12.63 -12.11
CA MET A 1 8.50 11.14 -11.98
C MET A 1 8.02 10.72 -10.61
N CYS A 2 7.30 9.62 -10.53
CA CYS A 2 6.81 9.12 -9.24
C CYS A 2 7.93 8.74 -8.26
N GLY A 3 7.61 8.70 -6.96
CA GLY A 3 8.51 8.28 -5.91
C GLY A 3 7.92 7.13 -5.09
N ILE A 4 8.73 6.14 -4.76
CA ILE A 4 8.38 5.03 -3.88
C ILE A 4 9.21 5.15 -2.61
N VAL A 5 8.61 4.89 -1.48
CA VAL A 5 9.26 4.67 -0.19
C VAL A 5 8.65 3.47 0.51
N GLY A 6 9.46 2.77 1.27
CA GLY A 6 9.00 1.70 2.15
C GLY A 6 9.94 1.49 3.31
N LEU A 7 9.37 1.12 4.45
CA LEU A 7 10.08 0.89 5.69
C LEU A 7 9.49 -0.33 6.40
N HIS A 8 10.34 -1.32 6.64
CA HIS A 8 10.03 -2.53 7.38
C HIS A 8 10.90 -2.58 8.65
N LEU A 9 10.26 -2.40 9.79
CA LEU A 9 10.92 -2.34 11.10
C LEU A 9 11.00 -3.74 11.71
N ARG A 10 12.20 -4.15 12.07
CA ARG A 10 12.50 -5.42 12.75
C ARG A 10 12.59 -5.25 14.27
N GLU A 11 12.90 -4.02 14.71
CA GLU A 11 13.07 -3.68 16.12
C GLU A 11 11.79 -3.06 16.68
N PRO A 12 11.07 -3.73 17.62
CA PRO A 12 9.81 -3.22 18.17
C PRO A 12 9.91 -1.84 18.85
N ALA A 13 11.10 -1.48 19.34
CA ALA A 13 11.33 -0.14 19.91
C ALA A 13 11.16 1.00 18.87
N LEU A 14 11.23 0.68 17.57
CA LEU A 14 11.02 1.64 16.49
C LEU A 14 9.56 1.73 16.01
N TYR A 15 8.71 0.78 16.37
CA TYR A 15 7.29 0.76 15.93
C TYR A 15 6.53 2.06 16.26
N PRO A 16 6.73 2.72 17.41
CA PRO A 16 6.11 4.01 17.71
C PRO A 16 6.56 5.16 16.78
N ARG A 17 7.62 4.97 16.03
CA ARG A 17 8.22 5.99 15.14
C ARG A 17 7.95 5.73 13.66
N LEU A 18 7.24 4.66 13.31
CA LEU A 18 7.01 4.30 11.89
C LEU A 18 6.47 5.49 11.09
N GLY A 19 5.42 6.14 11.59
CA GLY A 19 4.77 7.24 10.89
C GLY A 19 5.66 8.47 10.75
N GLU A 20 6.43 8.84 11.78
CA GLU A 20 7.43 9.92 11.74
C GLU A 20 8.47 9.65 10.64
N LEU A 21 9.06 8.45 10.65
CA LEU A 21 10.10 8.07 9.69
C LEU A 21 9.55 8.02 8.26
N LEU A 22 8.38 7.40 8.05
CA LEU A 22 7.77 7.31 6.73
C LEU A 22 7.36 8.69 6.19
N THR A 23 6.87 9.58 7.06
CA THR A 23 6.55 10.97 6.69
C THR A 23 7.80 11.72 6.20
N THR A 24 8.91 11.56 6.90
CA THR A 24 10.19 12.16 6.49
C THR A 24 10.62 11.63 5.12
N MET A 25 10.56 10.31 4.91
CA MET A 25 10.90 9.69 3.63
C MET A 25 10.01 10.20 2.48
N LEU A 26 8.70 10.29 2.68
CA LEU A 26 7.74 10.81 1.69
C LEU A 26 7.99 12.29 1.38
N GLY A 27 8.28 13.10 2.40
CA GLY A 27 8.59 14.51 2.26
C GLY A 27 9.80 14.77 1.36
N GLN A 28 10.82 13.93 1.45
CA GLN A 28 12.02 14.00 0.58
C GLN A 28 11.72 13.69 -0.89
N LEU A 29 10.61 13.02 -1.20
CA LEU A 29 10.21 12.69 -2.57
C LEU A 29 9.00 13.52 -3.06
N ALA A 30 8.57 14.53 -2.31
CA ALA A 30 7.38 15.32 -2.64
C ALA A 30 7.47 16.03 -4.01
N ASP A 31 8.66 16.49 -4.37
CA ASP A 31 8.93 17.14 -5.67
C ASP A 31 8.94 16.17 -6.86
N ARG A 32 9.10 14.86 -6.62
CA ARG A 32 8.97 13.83 -7.68
C ARG A 32 7.53 13.60 -8.11
N GLY A 33 6.59 13.71 -7.17
CA GLY A 33 5.18 13.44 -7.43
C GLY A 33 4.26 14.34 -6.60
N PRO A 34 4.06 15.59 -7.02
CA PRO A 34 3.30 16.57 -6.24
C PRO A 34 1.76 16.43 -6.39
N ASP A 35 1.28 15.59 -7.33
CA ASP A 35 -0.12 15.60 -7.74
C ASP A 35 -1.02 14.78 -6.82
N SER A 36 -0.54 13.65 -6.37
CA SER A 36 -1.26 12.79 -5.41
C SER A 36 -0.28 11.91 -4.65
N ALA A 37 -0.70 11.42 -3.50
CA ALA A 37 0.08 10.48 -2.70
C ALA A 37 -0.83 9.49 -1.98
N GLY A 38 -0.23 8.40 -1.56
CA GLY A 38 -0.87 7.47 -0.64
C GLY A 38 0.15 6.62 0.09
N MET A 39 -0.33 6.04 1.16
CA MET A 39 0.45 5.23 2.08
C MET A 39 -0.35 4.05 2.59
N ALA A 40 0.34 2.99 2.92
CA ALA A 40 -0.20 1.82 3.62
C ALA A 40 0.59 1.62 4.91
N ILE A 41 -0.11 1.38 6.00
CA ILE A 41 0.45 1.18 7.35
C ILE A 41 -0.04 -0.16 7.88
N TYR A 42 0.87 -0.94 8.48
CA TYR A 42 0.59 -2.23 9.08
C TYR A 42 0.78 -2.18 10.60
N GLY A 43 -0.26 -2.60 11.32
CA GLY A 43 -0.22 -2.77 12.77
C GLY A 43 -0.37 -1.48 13.57
N ASP A 44 -1.04 -0.46 13.04
CA ASP A 44 -1.38 0.71 13.84
C ASP A 44 -2.50 0.36 14.83
N PRO A 45 -2.27 0.46 16.15
CA PRO A 45 -3.24 0.02 17.14
C PRO A 45 -4.52 0.88 17.21
N THR A 46 -4.52 2.04 16.53
CA THR A 46 -5.70 2.92 16.43
C THR A 46 -6.52 2.62 15.19
N TRP A 47 -5.83 2.31 14.08
CA TRP A 47 -6.47 2.10 12.77
C TRP A 47 -6.77 0.63 12.49
N SER A 48 -5.91 -0.27 12.98
CA SER A 48 -6.02 -1.73 12.83
C SER A 48 -5.68 -2.40 14.16
N PRO A 49 -6.58 -2.30 15.18
CA PRO A 49 -6.33 -2.87 16.50
C PRO A 49 -6.22 -4.39 16.46
N ASP A 50 -5.39 -4.96 17.32
CA ASP A 50 -5.24 -6.41 17.45
C ASP A 50 -6.60 -7.11 17.64
N GLY A 51 -6.81 -8.20 16.92
CA GLY A 51 -8.05 -8.98 16.94
C GLY A 51 -9.24 -8.33 16.22
N HIS A 52 -9.01 -7.24 15.51
CA HIS A 52 -10.00 -6.62 14.63
C HIS A 52 -9.65 -6.86 13.16
N SER A 53 -10.67 -6.81 12.31
CA SER A 53 -10.48 -6.56 10.90
C SER A 53 -10.73 -5.10 10.59
N THR A 54 -10.03 -4.61 9.56
CA THR A 54 -10.07 -3.21 9.11
C THR A 54 -10.48 -3.15 7.65
N VAL A 55 -11.32 -2.19 7.33
CA VAL A 55 -11.70 -1.82 5.96
C VAL A 55 -11.46 -0.34 5.77
N THR A 56 -10.82 0.01 4.67
CA THR A 56 -10.57 1.40 4.29
C THR A 56 -11.31 1.76 3.02
N LEU A 57 -12.08 2.83 3.10
CA LEU A 57 -12.91 3.34 2.02
C LEU A 57 -12.39 4.68 1.51
N LEU A 58 -12.56 4.93 0.23
CA LEU A 58 -12.36 6.23 -0.39
C LEU A 58 -13.72 6.83 -0.77
N ASP A 59 -13.87 8.14 -0.55
CA ASP A 59 -15.07 8.91 -0.92
C ASP A 59 -16.36 8.30 -0.38
N SER A 60 -16.36 7.90 0.90
CA SER A 60 -17.58 7.40 1.54
C SER A 60 -18.67 8.48 1.57
N PRO A 61 -19.87 8.20 1.02
CA PRO A 61 -20.99 9.14 1.09
C PRO A 61 -21.59 9.24 2.50
N VAL A 62 -21.21 8.32 3.40
CA VAL A 62 -21.72 8.21 4.77
C VAL A 62 -20.59 8.62 5.72
N PRO A 63 -20.82 9.53 6.68
CA PRO A 63 -19.85 9.88 7.71
C PRO A 63 -19.40 8.65 8.52
N ALA A 64 -18.12 8.61 8.90
CA ALA A 64 -17.52 7.45 9.58
C ALA A 64 -18.28 6.99 10.84
N THR A 65 -18.77 7.95 11.63
CA THR A 65 -19.54 7.66 12.84
C THR A 65 -20.92 7.08 12.56
N GLU A 66 -21.57 7.52 11.50
CA GLU A 66 -22.88 6.99 11.08
C GLU A 66 -22.72 5.60 10.46
N LEU A 67 -21.71 5.42 9.62
CA LEU A 67 -21.36 4.13 9.05
C LEU A 67 -21.07 3.10 10.14
N ALA A 68 -20.25 3.46 11.14
CA ALA A 68 -19.96 2.59 12.28
C ALA A 68 -21.23 2.21 13.07
N ARG A 69 -22.13 3.14 13.28
CA ARG A 69 -23.41 2.89 13.98
C ARG A 69 -24.28 1.91 13.20
N THR A 70 -24.40 2.09 11.89
CA THR A 70 -25.15 1.19 11.01
C THR A 70 -24.56 -0.21 11.03
N LEU A 71 -23.26 -0.31 10.81
CA LEU A 71 -22.53 -1.59 10.81
C LEU A 71 -22.63 -2.29 12.18
N SER A 72 -22.57 -1.54 13.30
CA SER A 72 -22.72 -2.13 14.63
C SER A 72 -24.10 -2.76 14.83
N ALA A 73 -25.14 -2.11 14.32
CA ALA A 73 -26.51 -2.62 14.38
C ALA A 73 -26.68 -3.89 13.51
N ASP A 74 -26.13 -3.88 12.32
CA ASP A 74 -26.30 -4.97 11.34
C ASP A 74 -25.46 -6.21 11.71
N LEU A 75 -24.24 -6.01 12.23
CA LEU A 75 -23.30 -7.07 12.56
C LEU A 75 -23.41 -7.58 14.01
N GLY A 76 -24.08 -6.84 14.88
CA GLY A 76 -24.21 -7.20 16.28
C GLY A 76 -22.91 -7.10 17.11
N VAL A 77 -21.89 -6.41 16.58
CA VAL A 77 -20.60 -6.17 17.26
C VAL A 77 -20.27 -4.68 17.27
N ALA A 78 -19.38 -4.26 18.16
CA ALA A 78 -18.92 -2.88 18.18
C ALA A 78 -18.06 -2.57 16.95
N VAL A 79 -18.44 -1.59 16.15
CA VAL A 79 -17.66 -1.09 15.03
C VAL A 79 -17.20 0.32 15.35
N THR A 80 -15.94 0.61 15.06
CA THR A 80 -15.36 1.95 15.14
C THR A 80 -15.19 2.53 13.74
N GLY A 81 -15.57 3.80 13.58
CA GLY A 81 -15.36 4.55 12.35
C GLY A 81 -14.45 5.75 12.58
N ILE A 82 -13.45 5.93 11.74
CA ILE A 82 -12.46 7.02 11.81
C ILE A 82 -12.47 7.77 10.48
N ASP A 83 -12.66 9.07 10.54
CA ASP A 83 -12.58 9.94 9.38
C ASP A 83 -11.13 10.40 9.14
N LYS A 84 -10.65 10.15 7.94
CA LYS A 84 -9.36 10.59 7.41
C LYS A 84 -9.56 11.12 5.98
N SER A 85 -10.54 12.00 5.80
CA SER A 85 -10.99 12.49 4.48
C SER A 85 -9.83 12.74 3.48
N PRO A 86 -9.94 12.23 2.24
CA PRO A 86 -11.10 11.56 1.63
C PRO A 86 -11.26 10.07 2.01
N THR A 87 -10.43 9.56 2.90
CA THR A 87 -10.43 8.16 3.36
C THR A 87 -11.30 8.00 4.64
N THR A 88 -12.02 6.91 4.73
CA THR A 88 -12.74 6.47 5.93
C THR A 88 -12.23 5.10 6.34
N ILE A 89 -11.88 4.93 7.61
CA ILE A 89 -11.45 3.65 8.20
C ILE A 89 -12.59 3.12 9.06
N VAL A 90 -12.92 1.85 8.92
CA VAL A 90 -13.80 1.13 9.85
C VAL A 90 -13.10 -0.14 10.33
N HIS A 91 -13.20 -0.45 11.61
CA HIS A 91 -12.67 -1.69 12.16
C HIS A 91 -13.62 -2.32 13.18
N ALA A 92 -13.62 -3.65 13.29
CA ALA A 92 -14.48 -4.42 14.17
C ALA A 92 -13.84 -5.77 14.54
N PRO A 93 -14.18 -6.36 15.71
CA PRO A 93 -13.71 -7.68 16.12
C PRO A 93 -14.48 -8.82 15.40
N ILE A 94 -14.36 -8.87 14.08
CA ILE A 94 -15.04 -9.83 13.19
C ILE A 94 -14.10 -10.10 12.01
N ASP A 95 -14.34 -11.17 11.26
CA ASP A 95 -13.56 -11.47 10.05
C ASP A 95 -13.72 -10.38 8.98
N TYR A 96 -12.67 -10.21 8.15
CA TYR A 96 -12.64 -9.13 7.16
C TYR A 96 -13.63 -9.35 6.01
N GLU A 97 -13.99 -10.60 5.69
CA GLU A 97 -15.00 -10.92 4.66
C GLU A 97 -16.37 -10.37 5.06
N SER A 98 -16.80 -10.68 6.30
CA SER A 98 -18.07 -10.19 6.85
C SER A 98 -18.09 -8.67 6.97
N LEU A 99 -17.01 -8.06 7.47
CA LEU A 99 -16.90 -6.60 7.59
C LEU A 99 -16.95 -5.92 6.21
N THR A 100 -16.21 -6.46 5.23
CA THR A 100 -16.16 -5.93 3.86
C THR A 100 -17.52 -6.02 3.19
N ALA A 101 -18.20 -7.17 3.31
CA ALA A 101 -19.52 -7.38 2.73
C ALA A 101 -20.57 -6.41 3.30
N ALA A 102 -20.62 -6.26 4.62
CA ALA A 102 -21.52 -5.33 5.30
C ALA A 102 -21.21 -3.88 4.94
N THR A 103 -19.92 -3.51 4.86
CA THR A 103 -19.49 -2.16 4.51
C THR A 103 -19.90 -1.76 3.10
N ARG A 104 -19.80 -2.68 2.12
CA ARG A 104 -20.26 -2.44 0.74
C ARG A 104 -21.76 -2.15 0.66
N ILE A 105 -22.56 -2.78 1.53
CA ILE A 105 -24.02 -2.56 1.61
C ILE A 105 -24.33 -1.22 2.30
N ALA A 106 -23.63 -0.93 3.40
CA ALA A 106 -23.90 0.26 4.22
C ALA A 106 -23.37 1.57 3.60
N ALA A 107 -22.36 1.50 2.74
CA ALA A 107 -21.78 2.66 2.06
C ALA A 107 -21.74 2.44 0.52
N PRO A 108 -22.91 2.34 -0.15
CA PRO A 108 -22.95 2.14 -1.59
C PRO A 108 -22.34 3.36 -2.30
N GLY A 109 -21.42 3.07 -3.24
CA GLY A 109 -20.68 4.11 -3.98
C GLY A 109 -19.33 4.47 -3.37
N ALA A 110 -19.05 4.11 -2.10
CA ALA A 110 -17.68 4.18 -1.56
C ALA A 110 -16.78 3.14 -2.27
N ARG A 111 -15.53 3.50 -2.48
CA ARG A 111 -14.54 2.59 -3.06
C ARG A 111 -13.74 1.92 -1.97
N LEU A 112 -13.71 0.60 -1.98
CA LEU A 112 -12.82 -0.17 -1.10
C LEU A 112 -11.38 -0.03 -1.59
N ILE A 113 -10.48 0.48 -0.74
CA ILE A 113 -9.08 0.72 -1.10
C ILE A 113 -8.09 -0.08 -0.25
N GLY A 114 -8.55 -0.78 0.76
CA GLY A 114 -7.74 -1.66 1.62
C GLY A 114 -8.60 -2.42 2.60
N PHE A 115 -8.20 -3.64 2.92
CA PHE A 115 -8.86 -4.47 3.94
C PHE A 115 -7.91 -5.56 4.46
N GLY A 116 -8.19 -6.07 5.63
CA GLY A 116 -7.44 -7.13 6.29
C GLY A 116 -7.51 -7.02 7.80
N SER A 117 -6.54 -7.58 8.48
CA SER A 117 -6.41 -7.51 9.95
C SER A 117 -5.45 -6.41 10.40
N ASP A 118 -4.40 -6.15 9.61
CA ASP A 118 -3.29 -5.29 10.00
C ASP A 118 -3.15 -4.02 9.13
N LEU A 119 -3.81 -4.01 7.98
CA LEU A 119 -3.61 -3.01 6.94
C LEU A 119 -4.57 -1.83 7.03
N THR A 120 -4.01 -0.63 6.97
CA THR A 120 -4.74 0.61 6.67
C THR A 120 -4.14 1.30 5.46
N VAL A 121 -4.97 1.66 4.48
CA VAL A 121 -4.57 2.40 3.27
C VAL A 121 -5.16 3.79 3.29
N LEU A 122 -4.32 4.80 3.10
CA LEU A 122 -4.70 6.20 3.03
C LEU A 122 -4.20 6.78 1.70
N LYS A 123 -5.05 7.45 0.95
CA LYS A 123 -4.63 8.12 -0.29
C LYS A 123 -5.50 9.32 -0.63
N GLY A 124 -4.89 10.26 -1.36
CA GLY A 124 -5.55 11.50 -1.74
C GLY A 124 -4.82 12.25 -2.84
N VAL A 125 -5.50 13.28 -3.35
CA VAL A 125 -4.93 14.24 -4.31
C VAL A 125 -4.29 15.39 -3.54
N GLY A 126 -3.09 15.78 -3.94
CA GLY A 126 -2.36 16.90 -3.37
C GLY A 126 -0.93 16.57 -2.97
N ASN A 127 -0.29 17.54 -2.38
CA ASN A 127 1.10 17.43 -1.95
C ASN A 127 1.28 16.34 -0.88
N PRO A 128 2.29 15.46 -1.00
CA PRO A 128 2.51 14.35 -0.07
C PRO A 128 2.64 14.75 1.41
N ALA A 129 3.31 15.87 1.69
CA ALA A 129 3.48 16.35 3.07
C ALA A 129 2.14 16.83 3.66
N ALA A 130 1.35 17.58 2.88
CA ALA A 130 0.03 18.03 3.32
C ALA A 130 -0.94 16.86 3.56
N LEU A 131 -0.86 15.81 2.73
CA LEU A 131 -1.65 14.59 2.93
C LEU A 131 -1.19 13.80 4.16
N ALA A 132 0.12 13.70 4.39
CA ALA A 132 0.67 13.06 5.59
C ALA A 132 0.16 13.74 6.87
N ASP A 133 0.13 15.07 6.90
CA ASP A 133 -0.41 15.86 8.02
C ASP A 133 -1.92 15.65 8.17
N ALA A 134 -2.68 15.74 7.08
CA ALA A 134 -4.15 15.55 7.08
C ALA A 134 -4.53 14.17 7.61
N PHE A 135 -3.80 13.13 7.24
CA PHE A 135 -4.01 11.76 7.73
C PHE A 135 -3.45 11.53 9.14
N SER A 136 -2.69 12.49 9.70
CA SER A 136 -1.96 12.33 10.96
C SER A 136 -0.93 11.19 10.87
N LEU A 137 -0.29 11.04 9.71
CA LEU A 137 0.70 9.99 9.47
C LEU A 137 1.87 10.02 10.46
N PRO A 138 2.41 11.19 10.89
CA PRO A 138 3.51 11.23 11.86
C PRO A 138 3.21 10.52 13.20
N GLN A 139 1.93 10.37 13.56
CA GLN A 139 1.50 9.70 14.79
C GLN A 139 1.25 8.19 14.58
N ALA A 140 1.25 7.71 13.35
CA ALA A 140 1.03 6.30 13.04
C ALA A 140 2.14 5.42 13.62
N ARG A 141 1.74 4.24 14.05
CA ARG A 141 2.61 3.21 14.65
C ARG A 141 2.53 1.94 13.83
N GLY A 142 3.40 0.98 14.11
CA GLY A 142 3.37 -0.31 13.45
C GLY A 142 4.75 -0.77 13.01
N TRP A 143 4.79 -1.90 12.33
CA TRP A 143 6.07 -2.51 11.94
C TRP A 143 6.44 -2.28 10.47
N GLN A 144 5.49 -1.88 9.65
CA GLN A 144 5.73 -1.70 8.22
C GLN A 144 4.87 -0.59 7.64
N GLY A 145 5.47 0.18 6.74
CA GLY A 145 4.76 1.18 5.94
C GLY A 145 5.34 1.31 4.56
N ILE A 146 4.48 1.50 3.58
CA ILE A 146 4.88 1.85 2.21
C ILE A 146 4.18 3.12 1.78
N GLY A 147 4.79 3.87 0.87
CA GLY A 147 4.23 5.10 0.37
C GLY A 147 4.64 5.39 -1.07
N HIS A 148 3.82 6.18 -1.73
CA HIS A 148 4.02 6.57 -3.11
C HIS A 148 3.65 8.03 -3.33
N THR A 149 4.48 8.74 -4.11
CA THR A 149 4.19 10.09 -4.59
C THR A 149 4.03 10.02 -6.11
N ARG A 150 2.90 10.51 -6.60
CA ARG A 150 2.53 10.39 -8.02
C ARG A 150 2.67 11.71 -8.77
N MET A 151 3.29 11.63 -9.93
CA MET A 151 3.23 12.65 -10.97
C MET A 151 2.39 12.07 -12.12
N ALA A 152 1.25 12.66 -12.37
CA ALA A 152 0.37 12.25 -13.46
C ALA A 152 0.92 12.78 -14.79
N THR A 153 1.05 11.91 -15.79
CA THR A 153 1.53 12.28 -17.12
C THR A 153 0.43 12.24 -18.17
N GLU A 154 -0.41 11.22 -18.16
CA GLU A 154 -1.43 11.01 -19.19
C GLU A 154 -2.82 10.71 -18.62
N SER A 155 -2.90 10.28 -17.35
CA SER A 155 -4.16 9.93 -16.70
C SER A 155 -4.63 11.02 -15.73
N ALA A 156 -5.93 11.08 -15.49
CA ALA A 156 -6.53 12.01 -14.53
C ALA A 156 -5.89 11.88 -13.14
N VAL A 157 -5.74 13.02 -12.46
CA VAL A 157 -5.30 13.06 -11.07
C VAL A 157 -6.53 12.80 -10.20
N THR A 158 -6.66 11.56 -9.76
CA THR A 158 -7.78 11.14 -8.92
C THR A 158 -7.28 10.32 -7.73
N PRO A 159 -7.97 10.31 -6.59
CA PRO A 159 -7.54 9.53 -5.43
C PRO A 159 -7.52 8.03 -5.72
N GLU A 160 -8.48 7.50 -6.48
CA GLU A 160 -8.55 6.08 -6.85
C GLU A 160 -7.38 5.63 -7.72
N GLY A 161 -6.91 6.49 -8.61
CA GLY A 161 -5.73 6.25 -9.45
C GLY A 161 -4.40 6.40 -8.72
N SER A 162 -4.43 6.80 -7.45
CA SER A 162 -3.22 6.93 -6.61
C SER A 162 -2.83 5.58 -6.02
N HIS A 163 -1.52 5.38 -5.83
CA HIS A 163 -1.00 4.21 -5.11
C HIS A 163 -1.12 4.42 -3.59
N PRO A 164 -1.04 3.34 -2.79
CA PRO A 164 -0.89 1.93 -3.17
C PRO A 164 -2.19 1.30 -3.65
N PHE A 165 -2.07 0.18 -4.38
CA PHE A 165 -3.18 -0.70 -4.72
C PHE A 165 -3.23 -1.88 -3.76
N SER A 166 -4.37 -2.05 -3.10
CA SER A 166 -4.65 -3.17 -2.19
C SER A 166 -5.91 -3.88 -2.68
N VAL A 167 -5.75 -5.11 -3.13
CA VAL A 167 -6.80 -5.89 -3.79
C VAL A 167 -6.97 -7.29 -3.19
N GLY A 168 -6.12 -7.63 -2.22
CA GLY A 168 -6.20 -8.82 -1.37
C GLY A 168 -6.05 -8.43 0.10
N PRO A 169 -6.40 -9.33 1.06
CA PRO A 169 -6.31 -9.05 2.49
C PRO A 169 -4.86 -8.80 2.90
N ASP A 170 -4.64 -7.69 3.62
CA ASP A 170 -3.32 -7.26 4.10
C ASP A 170 -2.22 -7.20 3.02
N GLN A 171 -2.60 -6.87 1.78
CA GLN A 171 -1.69 -6.81 0.65
C GLN A 171 -1.70 -5.42 0.04
N CYS A 172 -0.53 -4.89 -0.26
CA CYS A 172 -0.36 -3.63 -0.96
C CYS A 172 0.76 -3.71 -2.00
N LEU A 173 0.56 -3.02 -3.11
CA LEU A 173 1.54 -2.87 -4.17
C LEU A 173 1.66 -1.39 -4.57
N VAL A 174 2.89 -0.90 -4.67
CA VAL A 174 3.22 0.36 -5.31
C VAL A 174 4.14 0.11 -6.50
N HIS A 175 3.95 0.88 -7.56
CA HIS A 175 4.57 0.70 -8.85
C HIS A 175 5.11 2.03 -9.40
N ASN A 176 6.30 2.01 -9.90
CA ASN A 176 6.88 3.10 -10.66
C ASN A 176 7.35 2.56 -12.01
N GLY A 177 6.66 2.92 -13.07
CA GLY A 177 6.92 2.40 -14.42
C GLY A 177 5.68 2.26 -15.27
N SER A 178 5.66 1.22 -16.11
CA SER A 178 4.52 0.86 -16.94
C SER A 178 4.57 -0.61 -17.32
N PHE A 179 3.45 -1.30 -17.19
CA PHE A 179 3.24 -2.64 -17.72
C PHE A 179 2.68 -2.56 -19.14
N SER A 180 3.52 -2.79 -20.14
CA SER A 180 3.18 -2.59 -21.56
C SER A 180 2.08 -3.53 -22.06
N ASN A 181 2.01 -4.76 -21.52
CA ASN A 181 1.04 -5.79 -21.93
C ASN A 181 -0.15 -5.92 -20.94
N HIS A 182 -0.34 -4.95 -20.02
CA HIS A 182 -1.34 -5.04 -18.96
C HIS A 182 -2.76 -5.29 -19.47
N MET A 183 -3.16 -4.75 -20.63
CA MET A 183 -4.50 -4.97 -21.19
C MET A 183 -4.76 -6.44 -21.56
N SER A 184 -3.75 -7.13 -22.13
CA SER A 184 -3.87 -8.55 -22.44
C SER A 184 -4.04 -9.41 -21.19
N ILE A 185 -3.27 -9.08 -20.15
CA ILE A 185 -3.33 -9.75 -18.84
C ILE A 185 -4.66 -9.45 -18.14
N LYS A 186 -5.12 -8.18 -18.17
CA LYS A 186 -6.43 -7.77 -17.66
C LYS A 186 -7.54 -8.64 -18.25
N HIS A 187 -7.60 -8.75 -19.60
CA HIS A 187 -8.60 -9.56 -20.28
C HIS A 187 -8.49 -11.06 -19.93
N GLN A 188 -7.30 -11.57 -19.65
CA GLN A 188 -7.14 -12.95 -19.18
C GLN A 188 -7.73 -13.10 -17.78
N LEU A 189 -7.39 -12.24 -16.84
CA LEU A 189 -7.88 -12.27 -15.46
C LEU A 189 -9.40 -12.07 -15.40
N GLU A 190 -9.97 -11.20 -16.25
CA GLU A 190 -11.42 -11.01 -16.37
C GLU A 190 -12.15 -12.30 -16.80
N ARG A 191 -11.57 -13.06 -17.74
CA ARG A 191 -12.11 -14.38 -18.14
C ARG A 191 -12.05 -15.41 -16.99
N GLU A 192 -11.15 -15.22 -16.05
CA GLU A 192 -11.01 -16.02 -14.83
C GLU A 192 -11.89 -15.51 -13.68
N GLY A 193 -12.70 -14.47 -13.93
CA GLY A 193 -13.67 -13.90 -12.97
C GLY A 193 -13.12 -12.78 -12.09
N VAL A 194 -11.92 -12.26 -12.35
CA VAL A 194 -11.36 -11.11 -11.63
C VAL A 194 -12.07 -9.84 -12.07
N VAL A 195 -12.52 -9.04 -11.09
CA VAL A 195 -13.18 -7.74 -11.35
C VAL A 195 -12.17 -6.62 -11.09
N PHE A 196 -12.19 -5.59 -11.94
CA PHE A 196 -11.31 -4.43 -11.86
C PHE A 196 -12.11 -3.17 -11.51
N ASP A 197 -11.53 -2.32 -10.68
CA ASP A 197 -12.12 -1.08 -10.22
C ASP A 197 -11.56 0.16 -10.97
N SER A 198 -10.49 -0.02 -11.74
CA SER A 198 -9.84 1.05 -12.51
C SER A 198 -9.25 0.55 -13.84
N GLU A 199 -8.80 1.49 -14.67
CA GLU A 199 -8.02 1.21 -15.89
C GLU A 199 -6.49 1.32 -15.64
N ASN A 200 -6.07 1.36 -14.36
CA ASN A 200 -4.67 1.51 -14.03
C ASN A 200 -3.93 0.18 -14.19
N ASP A 201 -2.81 0.20 -14.89
CA ASP A 201 -1.96 -0.98 -15.12
C ASP A 201 -1.44 -1.59 -13.80
N THR A 202 -1.24 -0.76 -12.78
CA THR A 202 -0.81 -1.21 -11.46
C THR A 202 -1.87 -2.09 -10.78
N GLU A 203 -3.17 -1.82 -10.98
CA GLU A 203 -4.21 -2.70 -10.46
C GLU A 203 -4.12 -4.09 -11.08
N VAL A 204 -3.76 -4.17 -12.37
CA VAL A 204 -3.59 -5.46 -13.05
C VAL A 204 -2.47 -6.27 -12.39
N GLY A 205 -1.32 -5.64 -12.12
CA GLY A 205 -0.21 -6.27 -11.40
C GLY A 205 -0.61 -6.69 -9.98
N ALA A 206 -1.32 -5.82 -9.24
CA ALA A 206 -1.79 -6.12 -7.89
C ALA A 206 -2.78 -7.29 -7.86
N ARG A 207 -3.75 -7.32 -8.80
CA ARG A 207 -4.71 -8.44 -8.95
C ARG A 207 -4.03 -9.75 -9.32
N PHE A 208 -3.02 -9.69 -10.20
CA PHE A 208 -2.22 -10.86 -10.56
C PHE A 208 -1.51 -11.45 -9.34
N VAL A 209 -0.79 -10.62 -8.57
CA VAL A 209 -0.11 -11.06 -7.34
C VAL A 209 -1.11 -11.60 -6.32
N ALA A 210 -2.21 -10.88 -6.06
CA ALA A 210 -3.23 -11.31 -5.11
C ALA A 210 -3.83 -12.68 -5.47
N LYS A 211 -4.06 -12.94 -6.76
CA LYS A 211 -4.54 -14.24 -7.24
C LYS A 211 -3.52 -15.35 -6.95
N GLN A 212 -2.23 -15.13 -7.25
CA GLN A 212 -1.17 -16.10 -6.96
C GLN A 212 -1.09 -16.44 -5.47
N LEU A 213 -1.19 -15.41 -4.61
CA LEU A 213 -1.18 -15.60 -3.17
C LEU A 213 -2.43 -16.36 -2.68
N ALA A 214 -3.61 -16.05 -3.21
CA ALA A 214 -4.85 -16.77 -2.90
C ALA A 214 -4.82 -18.25 -3.33
N GLU A 215 -4.08 -18.58 -4.39
CA GLU A 215 -3.83 -19.94 -4.86
C GLU A 215 -2.72 -20.66 -4.06
N GLY A 216 -2.15 -20.01 -3.02
CA GLY A 216 -1.19 -20.60 -2.11
C GLY A 216 0.29 -20.42 -2.51
N ALA A 217 0.58 -19.59 -3.50
CA ALA A 217 1.97 -19.25 -3.79
C ALA A 217 2.56 -18.35 -2.68
N GLY A 218 3.84 -18.50 -2.37
CA GLY A 218 4.57 -17.49 -1.59
C GLY A 218 4.80 -16.21 -2.38
N LEU A 219 5.04 -15.09 -1.68
CA LEU A 219 5.20 -13.77 -2.31
C LEU A 219 6.36 -13.75 -3.33
N GLU A 220 7.51 -14.33 -3.00
CA GLU A 220 8.65 -14.44 -3.92
C GLU A 220 8.26 -15.12 -5.23
N LYS A 221 7.58 -16.27 -5.14
CA LYS A 221 7.13 -17.01 -6.32
C LYS A 221 6.10 -16.23 -7.14
N ALA A 222 5.20 -15.51 -6.48
CA ALA A 222 4.22 -14.66 -7.16
C ALA A 222 4.89 -13.51 -7.94
N LEU A 223 5.96 -12.93 -7.38
CA LEU A 223 6.72 -11.85 -8.03
C LEU A 223 7.61 -12.37 -9.16
N LEU A 224 8.20 -13.55 -9.04
CA LEU A 224 8.90 -14.21 -10.15
C LEU A 224 7.93 -14.49 -11.31
N ALA A 225 6.75 -15.01 -11.02
CA ALA A 225 5.72 -15.24 -12.04
C ALA A 225 5.23 -13.92 -12.68
N LEU A 226 5.21 -12.82 -11.91
CA LEU A 226 4.92 -11.49 -12.46
C LEU A 226 6.00 -11.07 -13.46
N ASN A 227 7.29 -11.19 -13.11
CA ASN A 227 8.41 -10.86 -14.00
C ASN A 227 8.38 -11.66 -15.31
N GLU A 228 7.98 -12.95 -15.25
CA GLU A 228 7.85 -13.83 -16.43
C GLU A 228 6.64 -13.46 -17.31
N THR A 229 5.62 -12.83 -16.73
CA THR A 229 4.31 -12.61 -17.39
C THR A 229 4.16 -11.19 -17.93
N PHE A 230 4.72 -10.20 -17.20
CA PHE A 230 4.54 -8.79 -17.52
C PHE A 230 5.71 -8.24 -18.33
N ASP A 231 5.39 -7.66 -19.46
CA ASP A 231 6.32 -6.84 -20.25
C ASP A 231 6.28 -5.38 -19.75
N GLY A 232 7.42 -4.70 -19.82
CA GLY A 232 7.46 -3.28 -19.48
C GLY A 232 8.76 -2.87 -18.80
N PHE A 233 8.71 -1.78 -18.07
CA PHE A 233 9.81 -1.28 -17.27
C PHE A 233 9.26 -0.76 -15.93
N TYR A 234 9.72 -1.35 -14.84
CA TYR A 234 9.13 -1.07 -13.55
C TYR A 234 10.06 -1.32 -12.35
N THR A 235 9.74 -0.65 -11.29
CA THR A 235 10.14 -1.00 -9.92
C THR A 235 8.87 -1.19 -9.11
N LEU A 236 8.76 -2.33 -8.43
CA LEU A 236 7.66 -2.65 -7.53
C LEU A 236 8.16 -2.73 -6.10
N LEU A 237 7.35 -2.22 -5.19
CA LEU A 237 7.44 -2.53 -3.77
C LEU A 237 6.11 -3.17 -3.38
N VAL A 238 6.17 -4.38 -2.86
CA VAL A 238 4.99 -5.17 -2.49
C VAL A 238 5.09 -5.54 -1.02
N SER A 239 3.99 -5.40 -0.31
CA SER A 239 3.91 -5.70 1.11
C SER A 239 2.70 -6.56 1.44
N THR A 240 2.88 -7.44 2.42
CA THR A 240 1.83 -8.19 3.11
C THR A 240 2.00 -7.97 4.61
N ALA A 241 1.09 -8.50 5.45
CA ALA A 241 1.27 -8.46 6.90
C ALA A 241 2.62 -9.06 7.35
N GLU A 242 3.12 -10.06 6.62
CA GLU A 242 4.29 -10.87 6.98
C GLU A 242 5.54 -10.60 6.13
N SER A 243 5.40 -9.82 5.05
CA SER A 243 6.50 -9.69 4.08
C SER A 243 6.60 -8.28 3.49
N PHE A 244 7.84 -7.92 3.17
CA PHE A 244 8.22 -6.71 2.45
C PHE A 244 9.10 -7.13 1.27
N ALA A 245 8.72 -6.79 0.05
CA ALA A 245 9.42 -7.28 -1.14
C ALA A 245 9.66 -6.18 -2.18
N VAL A 246 10.83 -6.23 -2.81
CA VAL A 246 11.23 -5.34 -3.89
C VAL A 246 11.61 -6.17 -5.11
N VAL A 247 11.16 -5.75 -6.28
CA VAL A 247 11.56 -6.34 -7.57
C VAL A 247 11.62 -5.28 -8.65
N ARG A 248 12.55 -5.46 -9.59
CA ARG A 248 12.72 -4.63 -10.79
C ARG A 248 12.60 -5.49 -12.05
N ASP A 249 12.21 -4.87 -13.14
CA ASP A 249 12.27 -5.48 -14.47
C ASP A 249 13.71 -5.67 -14.97
N ALA A 250 13.88 -6.37 -16.10
CA ALA A 250 15.18 -6.65 -16.71
C ALA A 250 15.96 -5.39 -17.16
N ILE A 251 15.25 -4.29 -17.49
CA ILE A 251 15.86 -3.03 -17.91
C ILE A 251 16.32 -2.20 -16.72
N SER A 252 15.60 -2.29 -15.62
CA SER A 252 15.88 -1.61 -14.33
C SER A 252 16.10 -0.10 -14.43
N CYS A 253 15.40 0.58 -15.37
CA CYS A 253 15.55 2.01 -15.58
C CYS A 253 14.82 2.87 -14.52
N LYS A 254 13.94 2.30 -13.73
CA LYS A 254 13.29 2.99 -12.60
C LYS A 254 14.15 2.85 -11.36
N PRO A 255 14.51 3.97 -10.70
CA PRO A 255 15.46 3.93 -9.60
C PRO A 255 14.89 3.22 -8.37
N ALA A 256 15.73 2.45 -7.71
CA ALA A 256 15.48 1.82 -6.42
C ALA A 256 16.79 1.72 -5.64
N ILE A 257 16.76 2.12 -4.38
CA ILE A 257 17.87 1.96 -3.45
C ILE A 257 17.33 1.27 -2.20
N ILE A 258 18.01 0.23 -1.78
CA ILE A 258 17.69 -0.49 -0.55
C ILE A 258 18.77 -0.18 0.48
N ALA A 259 18.36 0.05 1.71
CA ALA A 259 19.23 0.14 2.86
C ALA A 259 18.75 -0.86 3.92
N GLU A 260 19.67 -1.65 4.44
CA GLU A 260 19.39 -2.70 5.40
C GLU A 260 20.29 -2.61 6.63
N THR A 261 19.65 -2.70 7.80
CA THR A 261 20.30 -2.82 9.10
C THR A 261 19.73 -4.04 9.84
N LYS A 262 20.25 -4.31 11.05
CA LYS A 262 19.62 -5.31 11.94
C LYS A 262 18.23 -4.88 12.43
N GLN A 263 17.96 -3.57 12.48
CA GLN A 263 16.76 -2.99 13.08
C GLN A 263 15.65 -2.72 12.07
N TRP A 264 16.00 -2.54 10.80
CA TRP A 264 15.05 -2.21 9.74
C TRP A 264 15.60 -2.49 8.34
N VAL A 265 14.69 -2.61 7.39
CA VAL A 265 14.95 -2.54 5.94
C VAL A 265 14.13 -1.38 5.38
N ALA A 266 14.74 -0.62 4.50
CA ALA A 266 14.07 0.46 3.80
C ALA A 266 14.38 0.43 2.30
N MET A 267 13.40 0.85 1.51
CA MET A 267 13.56 1.05 0.07
C MET A 267 13.08 2.45 -0.30
N ALA A 268 13.79 3.13 -1.18
CA ALA A 268 13.35 4.39 -1.75
C ALA A 268 13.79 4.56 -3.20
N SER A 269 13.06 5.40 -3.94
CA SER A 269 13.48 5.80 -5.30
C SER A 269 14.73 6.66 -5.32
N GLU A 270 15.05 7.36 -4.22
CA GLU A 270 16.26 8.19 -4.10
C GLU A 270 16.86 8.07 -2.70
N TYR A 271 18.19 8.09 -2.63
CA TYR A 271 18.93 7.99 -1.37
C TYR A 271 18.55 9.06 -0.34
N ARG A 272 18.22 10.28 -0.79
CA ARG A 272 17.85 11.38 0.13
C ARG A 272 16.67 11.00 1.04
N ALA A 273 15.76 10.13 0.57
CA ALA A 273 14.64 9.66 1.39
C ALA A 273 15.07 8.70 2.50
N LEU A 274 16.24 8.08 2.39
CA LEU A 274 16.82 7.17 3.39
C LEU A 274 17.75 7.88 4.36
N ALA A 275 18.25 9.07 4.01
CA ALA A 275 19.37 9.74 4.67
C ALA A 275 19.13 10.06 6.16
N ASP A 276 17.88 10.27 6.55
CA ASP A 276 17.49 10.63 7.93
C ASP A 276 17.05 9.40 8.76
N LEU A 277 17.15 8.18 8.21
CA LEU A 277 16.81 6.98 8.96
C LEU A 277 17.85 6.69 10.07
N PRO A 278 17.39 6.23 11.25
CA PRO A 278 18.30 5.99 12.38
C PRO A 278 19.32 4.90 12.04
N GLY A 279 20.60 5.21 12.18
CA GLY A 279 21.69 4.28 11.90
C GLY A 279 22.00 4.08 10.42
N ILE A 280 21.55 4.95 9.53
CA ILE A 280 21.80 4.84 8.07
C ILE A 280 23.30 4.76 7.74
N GLY A 281 24.18 5.39 8.53
CA GLY A 281 25.64 5.35 8.32
C GLY A 281 26.24 3.96 8.45
N ASP A 282 25.59 3.03 9.14
CA ASP A 282 26.00 1.65 9.32
C ASP A 282 25.21 0.66 8.45
N ALA A 283 24.29 1.16 7.63
CA ALA A 283 23.45 0.33 6.79
C ALA A 283 24.22 -0.25 5.59
N HIS A 284 23.88 -1.47 5.22
CA HIS A 284 24.24 -2.01 3.91
C HIS A 284 23.33 -1.38 2.86
N ILE A 285 23.90 -0.59 1.96
CA ILE A 285 23.18 0.15 0.94
C ILE A 285 23.53 -0.40 -0.43
N PHE A 286 22.49 -0.74 -1.22
CA PHE A 286 22.68 -1.31 -2.55
C PHE A 286 21.50 -1.01 -3.47
N GLU A 287 21.71 -1.11 -4.77
CA GLU A 287 20.64 -1.15 -5.76
C GLU A 287 20.23 -2.60 -5.98
N PRO A 288 18.93 -2.94 -6.02
CA PRO A 288 18.48 -4.30 -6.33
C PRO A 288 18.85 -4.67 -7.76
N GLU A 289 19.36 -5.88 -7.96
CA GLU A 289 19.71 -6.41 -9.28
C GLU A 289 18.44 -6.57 -10.15
N PRO A 290 18.58 -6.45 -11.49
CA PRO A 290 17.48 -6.69 -12.42
C PRO A 290 16.92 -8.11 -12.28
N GLU A 291 15.57 -8.22 -12.34
CA GLU A 291 14.80 -9.48 -12.27
C GLU A 291 14.96 -10.27 -10.96
N GLU A 292 15.80 -9.82 -10.03
CA GLU A 292 15.94 -10.45 -8.72
C GLU A 292 14.85 -10.00 -7.76
N VAL A 293 14.28 -10.94 -7.02
CA VAL A 293 13.24 -10.67 -6.02
C VAL A 293 13.85 -10.67 -4.63
N TYR A 294 13.77 -9.55 -3.95
CA TYR A 294 14.22 -9.39 -2.58
C TYR A 294 13.02 -9.45 -1.64
N VAL A 295 13.03 -10.37 -0.69
CA VAL A 295 11.94 -10.55 0.28
C VAL A 295 12.49 -10.56 1.69
N TRP A 296 11.89 -9.76 2.56
CA TRP A 296 12.14 -9.76 3.99
C TRP A 296 10.87 -10.15 4.72
N HIS A 297 11.01 -10.96 5.73
CA HIS A 297 9.91 -11.45 6.57
C HIS A 297 9.96 -10.81 7.95
N ARG A 298 8.78 -10.69 8.56
CA ARG A 298 8.58 -10.20 9.93
C ARG A 298 9.12 -11.17 10.98
#